data_fb63d7f7c3985cdfe73e35359f906dbb
#
_entry.id   fb63d7f7c3985cdfe73e35359f906dbb
#
_cell.length_a   1.000
_cell.length_b   1.000
_cell.length_c   1.000
_cell.angle_alpha   90.00
_cell.angle_beta   90.00
_cell.angle_gamma   90.00
#
_symmetry.space_group_name_H-M   'P 1'
#
loop_
_entity.id
_entity.type
_entity.pdbx_description
1 polymer ?
#
loop_
_entity_poly.entity_id
_entity_poly.type
_entity_poly.pdbx_seq_one_letter_code
_entity_poly.pdbx_strand_id
1 'polypeptide(L)'
;PLNIQPWSVLCKDSCRIDLYLDKRRLLSLMDPGSRQACISCGTFIENLDIAAREAGLRAEISLFPSSWPVGDIDPGQPVAEIVLVPDLGVVSDPLFAWLETRHTNRSIYTNDPIPSDIISILADAANQPFTTLGFSAEPSFRQELSTHITDAMEITFSDRDRFSEFLFHVRIPPISAHQYSDGYGASETGLDGVRGWLSLLPLRISPAGLRNGLARGLILRLARKQAESAAAFGWIATKGSSRHDQVRAGRTYERVHLTAASAGLSLQPMTCVLEPYSGMGDHYRRVLDLLGIPDTHTVQMLFRLGYSHSSS
;
A
#
# COMPACT_ATOMS: atom_id res chain seq x y z
N PRO A 1 1.96 4.44 0.41
CA PRO A 1 2.56 4.07 1.71
C PRO A 1 2.26 5.11 2.78
N LEU A 2 2.43 4.73 4.05
CA LEU A 2 2.28 5.61 5.22
C LEU A 2 0.92 6.32 5.35
N ASN A 3 -0.09 5.94 4.59
CA ASN A 3 -1.42 6.57 4.56
C ASN A 3 -1.36 8.10 4.35
N ILE A 4 -0.43 8.56 3.51
CA ILE A 4 -0.25 10.00 3.25
C ILE A 4 -1.36 10.62 2.42
N GLN A 5 -2.19 9.79 1.76
CA GLN A 5 -3.28 10.25 0.90
C GLN A 5 -2.81 11.35 -0.08
N PRO A 6 -1.93 11.01 -1.04
CA PRO A 6 -1.17 11.97 -1.83
C PRO A 6 -1.99 12.63 -2.95
N TRP A 7 -3.28 12.73 -2.78
CA TRP A 7 -4.20 13.24 -3.80
C TRP A 7 -4.96 14.47 -3.32
N SER A 8 -5.40 15.26 -4.27
CA SER A 8 -6.44 16.27 -4.12
C SER A 8 -7.48 16.09 -5.21
N VAL A 9 -8.72 16.39 -4.87
CA VAL A 9 -9.89 16.17 -5.72
C VAL A 9 -10.51 17.54 -6.03
N LEU A 10 -10.74 17.82 -7.32
CA LEU A 10 -11.47 18.99 -7.77
C LEU A 10 -12.79 18.55 -8.43
N CYS A 11 -13.91 18.83 -7.79
CA CYS A 11 -15.22 18.69 -8.41
C CYS A 11 -15.46 19.90 -9.32
N LYS A 12 -15.46 19.70 -10.64
CA LYS A 12 -15.73 20.76 -11.63
C LYS A 12 -17.22 21.08 -11.70
N ASP A 13 -18.05 20.07 -11.56
CA ASP A 13 -19.50 20.18 -11.52
C ASP A 13 -20.10 18.93 -10.82
N SER A 14 -21.38 18.67 -10.97
CA SER A 14 -22.07 17.55 -10.33
C SER A 14 -21.67 16.16 -10.85
N CYS A 15 -20.99 16.07 -11.98
CA CYS A 15 -20.63 14.80 -12.61
C CYS A 15 -19.17 14.72 -13.06
N ARG A 16 -18.38 15.79 -12.94
CA ARG A 16 -16.96 15.81 -13.38
C ARG A 16 -16.03 16.04 -12.21
N ILE A 17 -15.05 15.14 -12.10
CA ILE A 17 -14.06 15.10 -11.01
C ILE A 17 -12.66 14.99 -11.63
N ASP A 18 -11.77 15.88 -11.23
CA ASP A 18 -10.36 15.77 -11.55
C ASP A 18 -9.59 15.32 -10.31
N LEU A 19 -8.71 14.35 -10.49
CA LEU A 19 -7.81 13.85 -9.46
C LEU A 19 -6.38 14.33 -9.72
N TYR A 20 -5.78 15.00 -8.75
CA TYR A 20 -4.42 15.53 -8.82
C TYR A 20 -3.52 14.88 -7.76
N LEU A 21 -2.19 14.89 -7.98
CA LEU A 21 -1.23 14.68 -6.91
C LEU A 21 -1.04 15.97 -6.08
N ASP A 22 -1.11 15.87 -4.76
CA ASP A 22 -0.78 16.98 -3.86
C ASP A 22 0.71 16.97 -3.52
N LYS A 23 1.48 17.89 -4.09
CA LYS A 23 2.93 18.04 -3.85
C LYS A 23 3.32 18.06 -2.38
N ARG A 24 2.46 18.63 -1.51
CA ARG A 24 2.74 18.78 -0.08
C ARG A 24 2.71 17.45 0.67
N ARG A 25 2.12 16.41 0.05
CA ARG A 25 1.94 15.08 0.62
C ARG A 25 2.87 14.04 0.01
N LEU A 26 3.68 14.39 -0.99
CA LEU A 26 4.63 13.47 -1.60
C LEU A 26 5.81 13.18 -0.66
N LEU A 27 6.25 11.93 -0.65
CA LEU A 27 7.41 11.47 0.10
C LEU A 27 8.66 11.62 -0.77
N SER A 28 9.41 12.68 -0.58
CA SER A 28 10.55 13.00 -1.44
C SER A 28 11.73 12.02 -1.30
N LEU A 29 11.86 11.40 -0.13
CA LEU A 29 12.95 10.48 0.19
C LEU A 29 12.50 9.01 0.19
N MET A 30 11.28 8.71 0.64
CA MET A 30 10.76 7.36 0.70
C MET A 30 10.07 6.91 -0.60
N ASP A 31 9.65 7.84 -1.45
CA ASP A 31 9.06 7.57 -2.77
C ASP A 31 9.56 8.60 -3.80
N PRO A 32 10.89 8.69 -4.05
CA PRO A 32 11.49 9.76 -4.84
C PRO A 32 10.98 9.80 -6.27
N GLY A 33 10.52 8.67 -6.81
CA GLY A 33 9.88 8.58 -8.13
C GLY A 33 8.38 8.77 -8.07
N SER A 34 7.77 8.98 -6.90
CA SER A 34 6.31 9.07 -6.68
C SER A 34 5.51 7.91 -7.29
N ARG A 35 6.15 6.75 -7.41
CA ARG A 35 5.55 5.51 -7.90
C ARG A 35 4.41 5.07 -6.98
N GLN A 36 4.67 5.06 -5.67
CA GLN A 36 3.68 4.70 -4.66
C GLN A 36 2.53 5.72 -4.60
N ALA A 37 2.82 7.00 -4.84
CA ALA A 37 1.80 8.04 -4.92
C ALA A 37 0.86 7.81 -6.11
N CYS A 38 1.39 7.46 -7.30
CA CYS A 38 0.56 7.09 -8.46
C CYS A 38 -0.27 5.82 -8.20
N ILE A 39 0.30 4.80 -7.56
CA ILE A 39 -0.43 3.59 -7.14
C ILE A 39 -1.57 3.97 -6.18
N SER A 40 -1.33 4.88 -5.24
CA SER A 40 -2.37 5.36 -4.32
C SER A 40 -3.50 6.11 -5.05
N CYS A 41 -3.21 6.86 -6.12
CA CYS A 41 -4.28 7.42 -6.97
C CYS A 41 -5.11 6.31 -7.63
N GLY A 42 -4.48 5.20 -8.02
CA GLY A 42 -5.19 4.04 -8.55
C GLY A 42 -6.15 3.42 -7.54
N THR A 43 -5.76 3.31 -6.27
CA THR A 43 -6.68 2.80 -5.21
C THR A 43 -7.86 3.74 -5.00
N PHE A 44 -7.62 5.07 -5.02
CA PHE A 44 -8.69 6.06 -4.95
C PHE A 44 -9.69 5.93 -6.11
N ILE A 45 -9.18 5.81 -7.35
CA ILE A 45 -10.00 5.67 -8.55
C ILE A 45 -10.86 4.41 -8.48
N GLU A 46 -10.32 3.29 -8.01
CA GLU A 46 -11.10 2.05 -7.88
C GLU A 46 -12.21 2.17 -6.85
N ASN A 47 -11.95 2.77 -5.69
CA ASN A 47 -12.97 3.02 -4.68
C ASN A 47 -14.08 3.93 -5.21
N LEU A 48 -13.72 4.94 -6.00
CA LEU A 48 -14.70 5.84 -6.63
C LEU A 48 -15.54 5.11 -7.69
N ASP A 49 -14.93 4.27 -8.52
CA ASP A 49 -15.65 3.48 -9.54
C ASP A 49 -16.65 2.51 -8.91
N ILE A 50 -16.24 1.81 -7.84
CA ILE A 50 -17.11 0.91 -7.07
C ILE A 50 -18.28 1.70 -6.45
N ALA A 51 -18.02 2.85 -5.83
CA ALA A 51 -19.06 3.68 -5.22
C ALA A 51 -20.00 4.30 -6.26
N ALA A 52 -19.47 4.69 -7.42
CA ALA A 52 -20.29 5.21 -8.52
C ALA A 52 -21.30 4.15 -9.03
N ARG A 53 -20.88 2.90 -9.17
CA ARG A 53 -21.74 1.79 -9.58
C ARG A 53 -22.89 1.58 -8.59
N GLU A 54 -22.63 1.65 -7.31
CA GLU A 54 -23.67 1.57 -6.27
C GLU A 54 -24.68 2.70 -6.39
N ALA A 55 -24.26 3.87 -6.82
CA ALA A 55 -25.13 5.03 -7.09
C ALA A 55 -25.84 4.99 -8.46
N GLY A 56 -25.71 3.88 -9.23
CA GLY A 56 -26.28 3.77 -10.58
C GLY A 56 -25.55 4.61 -11.63
N LEU A 57 -24.25 4.91 -11.39
CA LEU A 57 -23.43 5.70 -12.26
C LEU A 57 -22.27 4.85 -12.83
N ARG A 58 -21.94 5.08 -14.10
CA ARG A 58 -20.75 4.56 -14.74
C ARG A 58 -19.65 5.64 -14.74
N ALA A 59 -18.48 5.31 -14.21
CA ALA A 59 -17.33 6.22 -14.24
C ALA A 59 -16.56 6.05 -15.56
N GLU A 60 -16.51 7.12 -16.35
CA GLU A 60 -15.63 7.23 -17.52
C GLU A 60 -14.33 7.88 -17.09
N ILE A 61 -13.23 7.10 -17.10
CA ILE A 61 -11.95 7.49 -16.52
C ILE A 61 -10.93 7.69 -17.62
N SER A 62 -10.43 8.91 -17.76
CA SER A 62 -9.32 9.28 -18.63
C SER A 62 -8.07 9.50 -17.79
N LEU A 63 -7.10 8.57 -17.88
CA LEU A 63 -5.84 8.69 -17.16
C LEU A 63 -4.87 9.60 -17.92
N PHE A 64 -4.23 10.52 -17.20
CA PHE A 64 -3.23 11.46 -17.73
C PHE A 64 -3.67 12.14 -19.04
N PRO A 65 -4.82 12.83 -19.04
CA PRO A 65 -5.42 13.40 -20.25
C PRO A 65 -4.52 14.43 -20.96
N SER A 66 -3.69 15.12 -20.18
CA SER A 66 -2.59 15.93 -20.68
C SER A 66 -1.31 15.10 -20.50
N SER A 67 -0.69 14.65 -21.58
CA SER A 67 0.51 13.80 -21.52
C SER A 67 1.56 14.40 -20.59
N TRP A 68 1.84 13.68 -19.50
CA TRP A 68 2.91 14.07 -18.58
C TRP A 68 4.27 13.81 -19.22
N PRO A 69 5.28 14.65 -18.95
CA PRO A 69 6.65 14.38 -19.36
C PRO A 69 7.10 13.01 -18.85
N VAL A 70 7.83 12.27 -19.66
CA VAL A 70 8.36 10.97 -19.25
C VAL A 70 9.30 11.15 -18.05
N GLY A 71 8.96 10.52 -16.94
CA GLY A 71 9.78 10.55 -15.71
C GLY A 71 9.39 11.61 -14.69
N ASP A 72 8.75 12.71 -15.08
CA ASP A 72 8.40 13.80 -14.18
C ASP A 72 6.96 13.72 -13.69
N ILE A 73 6.71 14.37 -12.54
CA ILE A 73 5.36 14.64 -12.04
C ILE A 73 5.05 16.10 -12.30
N ASP A 74 3.94 16.33 -12.98
CA ASP A 74 3.35 17.66 -13.08
C ASP A 74 2.07 17.74 -12.22
N PRO A 75 2.16 18.24 -10.98
CA PRO A 75 0.99 18.37 -10.11
C PRO A 75 -0.01 19.44 -10.56
N GLY A 76 0.33 20.22 -11.57
CA GLY A 76 -0.61 21.13 -12.23
C GLY A 76 -1.53 20.44 -13.24
N GLN A 77 -1.24 19.15 -13.56
CA GLN A 77 -2.02 18.34 -14.48
C GLN A 77 -2.73 17.21 -13.73
N PRO A 78 -3.96 16.84 -14.10
CA PRO A 78 -4.66 15.75 -13.43
C PRO A 78 -4.04 14.38 -13.74
N VAL A 79 -4.01 13.53 -12.74
CA VAL A 79 -3.74 12.09 -12.87
C VAL A 79 -4.88 11.40 -13.60
N ALA A 80 -6.12 11.85 -13.32
CA ALA A 80 -7.32 11.35 -13.98
C ALA A 80 -8.38 12.44 -14.08
N GLU A 81 -9.07 12.46 -15.20
CA GLU A 81 -10.38 13.11 -15.37
C GLU A 81 -11.46 12.01 -15.34
N ILE A 82 -12.48 12.20 -14.51
CA ILE A 82 -13.52 11.21 -14.27
C ILE A 82 -14.88 11.88 -14.54
N VAL A 83 -15.67 11.27 -15.42
CA VAL A 83 -17.04 11.71 -15.71
C VAL A 83 -18.00 10.63 -15.21
N LEU A 84 -18.92 11.01 -14.34
CA LEU A 84 -19.95 10.15 -13.81
C LEU A 84 -21.20 10.26 -14.69
N VAL A 85 -21.57 9.16 -15.34
CA VAL A 85 -22.68 9.11 -16.31
C VAL A 85 -23.78 8.20 -15.75
N PRO A 86 -25.05 8.66 -15.65
CA PRO A 86 -26.16 7.77 -15.30
C PRO A 86 -26.25 6.59 -16.25
N ASP A 87 -26.32 5.38 -15.72
CA ASP A 87 -26.36 4.15 -16.53
C ASP A 87 -27.28 3.12 -15.84
N LEU A 88 -28.46 2.94 -16.41
CA LEU A 88 -29.46 1.99 -15.88
C LEU A 88 -29.04 0.52 -16.02
N GLY A 89 -27.99 0.24 -16.81
CA GLY A 89 -27.44 -1.11 -17.00
C GLY A 89 -26.27 -1.43 -16.08
N VAL A 90 -25.79 -0.44 -15.29
CA VAL A 90 -24.66 -0.68 -14.39
C VAL A 90 -25.09 -1.60 -13.24
N VAL A 91 -24.23 -2.58 -12.94
CA VAL A 91 -24.45 -3.52 -11.83
C VAL A 91 -23.59 -3.07 -10.65
N SER A 92 -24.21 -3.02 -9.46
CA SER A 92 -23.49 -2.79 -8.21
C SER A 92 -22.34 -3.79 -8.03
N ASP A 93 -21.22 -3.32 -7.52
CA ASP A 93 -20.06 -4.17 -7.22
C ASP A 93 -20.18 -4.68 -5.76
N PRO A 94 -20.19 -5.99 -5.51
CA PRO A 94 -20.32 -6.53 -4.17
C PRO A 94 -19.22 -6.08 -3.21
N LEU A 95 -18.08 -5.59 -3.73
CA LEU A 95 -17.00 -5.03 -2.92
C LEU A 95 -17.36 -3.70 -2.28
N PHE A 96 -18.44 -3.04 -2.71
CA PHE A 96 -18.93 -1.79 -2.10
C PHE A 96 -19.15 -1.93 -0.58
N ALA A 97 -19.69 -3.05 -0.14
CA ALA A 97 -19.94 -3.32 1.28
C ALA A 97 -18.66 -3.27 2.16
N TRP A 98 -17.49 -3.35 1.56
CA TRP A 98 -16.19 -3.41 2.25
C TRP A 98 -15.38 -2.13 2.19
N LEU A 99 -15.84 -1.11 1.46
CA LEU A 99 -15.09 0.15 1.29
C LEU A 99 -14.77 0.84 2.63
N GLU A 100 -15.73 0.86 3.56
CA GLU A 100 -15.56 1.54 4.85
C GLU A 100 -14.79 0.70 5.87
N THR A 101 -14.86 -0.62 5.78
CA THR A 101 -14.25 -1.53 6.76
C THR A 101 -12.84 -1.95 6.39
N ARG A 102 -12.51 -1.93 5.09
CA ARG A 102 -11.17 -2.28 4.61
C ARG A 102 -10.12 -1.30 5.15
N HIS A 103 -9.14 -1.80 5.85
CA HIS A 103 -7.98 -1.03 6.31
C HIS A 103 -6.69 -1.86 6.21
N THR A 104 -5.54 -1.18 6.14
CA THR A 104 -4.24 -1.84 6.21
C THR A 104 -3.95 -2.28 7.65
N ASN A 105 -3.91 -3.58 7.87
CA ASN A 105 -3.63 -4.15 9.19
C ASN A 105 -2.13 -4.47 9.32
N ARG A 106 -1.45 -3.82 10.27
CA ARG A 106 -0.01 -3.97 10.53
C ARG A 106 0.29 -4.79 11.80
N SER A 107 -0.71 -5.48 12.37
CA SER A 107 -0.50 -6.38 13.51
C SER A 107 0.32 -7.62 13.11
N ILE A 108 0.76 -8.39 14.09
CA ILE A 108 1.30 -9.73 13.83
C ILE A 108 0.13 -10.65 13.48
N TYR A 109 0.22 -11.34 12.34
CA TYR A 109 -0.82 -12.26 11.89
C TYR A 109 -0.71 -13.61 12.60
N THR A 110 -1.80 -14.38 12.59
CA THR A 110 -1.81 -15.75 13.07
C THR A 110 -1.07 -16.66 12.08
N ASN A 111 -0.67 -17.87 12.54
CA ASN A 111 -0.05 -18.86 11.67
C ASN A 111 -1.06 -19.72 10.90
N ASP A 112 -2.33 -19.34 10.91
CA ASP A 112 -3.38 -20.08 10.22
C ASP A 112 -3.18 -20.02 8.71
N PRO A 113 -3.20 -21.16 8.01
CA PRO A 113 -3.01 -21.20 6.58
C PRO A 113 -4.24 -20.57 5.85
N ILE A 114 -3.97 -19.91 4.74
CA ILE A 114 -5.03 -19.42 3.88
C ILE A 114 -5.49 -20.57 2.96
N PRO A 115 -6.78 -20.93 2.93
CA PRO A 115 -7.30 -21.93 2.01
C PRO A 115 -7.05 -21.59 0.55
N SER A 116 -6.80 -22.59 -0.28
CA SER A 116 -6.46 -22.41 -1.71
C SER A 116 -7.59 -21.80 -2.53
N ASP A 117 -8.83 -22.05 -2.17
CA ASP A 117 -10.01 -21.43 -2.77
C ASP A 117 -10.08 -19.93 -2.52
N ILE A 118 -9.68 -19.47 -1.33
CA ILE A 118 -9.56 -18.04 -1.04
C ILE A 118 -8.46 -17.40 -1.91
N ILE A 119 -7.31 -18.05 -2.06
CA ILE A 119 -6.26 -17.56 -2.97
C ILE A 119 -6.78 -17.46 -4.41
N SER A 120 -7.56 -18.44 -4.87
CA SER A 120 -8.18 -18.41 -6.21
C SER A 120 -9.16 -17.24 -6.35
N ILE A 121 -10.01 -17.00 -5.35
CA ILE A 121 -10.94 -15.85 -5.33
C ILE A 121 -10.17 -14.52 -5.41
N LEU A 122 -9.06 -14.38 -4.68
CA LEU A 122 -8.22 -13.19 -4.75
C LEU A 122 -7.61 -12.99 -6.14
N ALA A 123 -7.16 -14.09 -6.78
CA ALA A 123 -6.58 -14.06 -8.12
C ALA A 123 -7.63 -13.64 -9.16
N ASP A 124 -8.84 -14.18 -9.08
CA ASP A 124 -9.94 -13.87 -10.00
C ASP A 124 -10.42 -12.41 -9.86
N ALA A 125 -10.52 -11.91 -8.63
CA ALA A 125 -10.94 -10.54 -8.36
C ALA A 125 -10.00 -9.48 -8.97
N ALA A 126 -8.74 -9.82 -9.15
CA ALA A 126 -7.71 -8.94 -9.69
C ALA A 126 -7.39 -9.20 -11.16
N ASN A 127 -8.19 -10.01 -11.86
CA ASN A 127 -7.98 -10.30 -13.29
C ASN A 127 -8.23 -9.05 -14.13
N GLN A 128 -7.22 -8.19 -14.19
CA GLN A 128 -7.20 -6.95 -14.96
C GLN A 128 -6.26 -7.11 -16.15
N PRO A 129 -6.61 -6.64 -17.36
CA PRO A 129 -5.91 -6.95 -18.60
C PRO A 129 -4.45 -6.48 -18.69
N PHE A 130 -3.98 -5.66 -17.76
CA PHE A 130 -2.64 -5.04 -17.81
C PHE A 130 -1.76 -5.38 -16.62
N THR A 131 -2.24 -6.22 -15.71
CA THR A 131 -1.50 -6.59 -14.50
C THR A 131 -1.39 -8.10 -14.39
N THR A 132 -0.27 -8.57 -13.87
CA THR A 132 -0.05 -9.96 -13.46
C THR A 132 -0.07 -10.02 -11.96
N LEU A 133 -0.91 -10.87 -11.40
CA LEU A 133 -1.00 -11.11 -9.97
C LEU A 133 -0.46 -12.50 -9.65
N GLY A 134 0.33 -12.61 -8.58
CA GLY A 134 0.81 -13.88 -8.07
C GLY A 134 0.68 -13.95 -6.56
N PHE A 135 0.60 -15.19 -6.05
CA PHE A 135 0.59 -15.50 -4.63
C PHE A 135 1.46 -16.71 -4.31
N SER A 136 2.05 -16.72 -3.12
CA SER A 136 2.72 -17.91 -2.59
C SER A 136 2.54 -18.00 -1.08
N ALA A 137 2.13 -19.19 -0.61
CA ALA A 137 2.05 -19.57 0.79
C ALA A 137 3.14 -20.60 1.17
N GLU A 138 4.04 -20.93 0.22
CA GLU A 138 5.08 -21.94 0.39
C GLU A 138 6.07 -21.50 1.49
N PRO A 139 6.39 -22.34 2.50
CA PRO A 139 7.18 -21.94 3.67
C PRO A 139 8.59 -21.43 3.36
N SER A 140 9.32 -22.06 2.43
CA SER A 140 10.67 -21.64 2.06
C SER A 140 10.64 -20.28 1.35
N PHE A 141 9.68 -20.08 0.44
CA PHE A 141 9.43 -18.81 -0.24
C PHE A 141 9.13 -17.68 0.77
N ARG A 142 8.22 -17.93 1.72
CA ARG A 142 7.87 -16.94 2.74
C ARG A 142 9.06 -16.55 3.61
N GLN A 143 9.88 -17.54 4.02
CA GLN A 143 11.07 -17.30 4.81
C GLN A 143 12.11 -16.46 4.06
N GLU A 144 12.41 -16.81 2.82
CA GLU A 144 13.38 -16.10 1.99
C GLU A 144 12.92 -14.67 1.69
N LEU A 145 11.67 -14.50 1.28
CA LEU A 145 11.10 -13.18 1.00
C LEU A 145 11.06 -12.30 2.25
N SER A 146 10.70 -12.85 3.43
CA SER A 146 10.72 -12.13 4.70
C SER A 146 12.12 -11.62 5.05
N THR A 147 13.16 -12.38 4.74
CA THR A 147 14.55 -11.97 4.93
C THR A 147 14.87 -10.77 4.05
N HIS A 148 14.60 -10.84 2.74
CA HIS A 148 14.85 -9.72 1.83
C HIS A 148 14.06 -8.46 2.18
N ILE A 149 12.81 -8.59 2.61
CA ILE A 149 11.99 -7.45 3.08
C ILE A 149 12.63 -6.82 4.33
N THR A 150 13.10 -7.63 5.28
CA THR A 150 13.72 -7.14 6.52
C THR A 150 15.02 -6.41 6.23
N ASP A 151 15.88 -6.98 5.40
CA ASP A 151 17.15 -6.37 4.99
C ASP A 151 16.91 -5.06 4.23
N ALA A 152 15.90 -5.03 3.34
CA ALA A 152 15.47 -3.83 2.64
C ALA A 152 15.01 -2.72 3.60
N MET A 153 14.29 -3.07 4.67
CA MET A 153 13.91 -2.13 5.72
C MET A 153 15.13 -1.60 6.49
N GLU A 154 16.14 -2.44 6.77
CA GLU A 154 17.38 -2.01 7.38
C GLU A 154 18.15 -1.03 6.50
N ILE A 155 18.25 -1.29 5.20
CA ILE A 155 18.83 -0.38 4.20
C ILE A 155 18.04 0.94 4.16
N THR A 156 16.72 0.87 4.07
CA THR A 156 15.86 2.06 4.02
C THR A 156 16.07 2.96 5.24
N PHE A 157 16.10 2.38 6.44
CA PHE A 157 16.22 3.11 7.71
C PHE A 157 17.66 3.32 8.17
N SER A 158 18.66 2.86 7.42
CA SER A 158 20.07 3.27 7.63
C SER A 158 20.30 4.74 7.26
N ASP A 159 19.55 5.23 6.30
CA ASP A 159 19.51 6.64 5.93
C ASP A 159 18.68 7.43 6.97
N ARG A 160 19.33 8.42 7.59
CA ARG A 160 18.73 9.21 8.68
C ARG A 160 17.56 10.05 8.22
N ASP A 161 17.64 10.59 7.01
CA ASP A 161 16.65 11.54 6.52
C ASP A 161 15.40 10.79 6.05
N ARG A 162 15.55 9.64 5.38
CA ARG A 162 14.43 8.72 5.09
C ARG A 162 13.74 8.23 6.36
N PHE A 163 14.52 7.87 7.38
CA PHE A 163 13.94 7.46 8.65
C PHE A 163 13.18 8.60 9.33
N SER A 164 13.67 9.84 9.23
CA SER A 164 13.00 11.02 9.76
C SER A 164 11.69 11.32 9.02
N GLU A 165 11.68 11.21 7.67
CA GLU A 165 10.46 11.33 6.86
C GLU A 165 9.43 10.25 7.26
N PHE A 166 9.86 9.00 7.44
CA PHE A 166 9.01 7.92 7.95
C PHE A 166 8.39 8.27 9.31
N LEU A 167 9.21 8.68 10.28
CA LEU A 167 8.75 9.00 11.64
C LEU A 167 7.76 10.17 11.67
N PHE A 168 7.84 11.09 10.73
CA PHE A 168 6.90 12.21 10.63
C PHE A 168 5.47 11.73 10.39
N HIS A 169 5.28 10.62 9.68
CA HIS A 169 3.97 10.05 9.38
C HIS A 169 3.52 8.98 10.39
N VAL A 170 4.40 8.55 11.31
CA VAL A 170 4.02 7.62 12.38
C VAL A 170 3.52 8.40 13.58
N ARG A 171 2.25 8.23 13.92
CA ARG A 171 1.59 8.95 15.02
C ARG A 171 1.79 8.20 16.34
N ILE A 172 2.90 8.49 17.01
CA ILE A 172 3.20 7.92 18.34
C ILE A 172 2.48 8.75 19.43
N PRO A 173 1.67 8.14 20.32
CA PRO A 173 1.02 8.89 21.41
C PRO A 173 2.02 9.71 22.24
N PRO A 174 1.66 10.92 22.75
CA PRO A 174 0.30 11.43 22.97
C PRO A 174 -0.36 12.14 21.79
N ILE A 175 0.23 12.17 20.62
CA ILE A 175 -0.40 12.76 19.45
C ILE A 175 -1.60 11.90 19.10
N SER A 176 -2.81 12.41 19.28
CA SER A 176 -4.01 11.64 18.97
C SER A 176 -4.13 11.44 17.46
N ALA A 177 -4.35 10.20 17.02
CA ALA A 177 -4.64 9.87 15.63
C ALA A 177 -5.86 10.65 15.09
N HIS A 178 -6.77 11.07 15.97
CA HIS A 178 -7.96 11.87 15.62
C HIS A 178 -7.68 13.31 15.17
N GLN A 179 -6.47 13.82 15.37
CA GLN A 179 -6.11 15.16 14.91
C GLN A 179 -5.65 15.22 13.45
N TYR A 180 -5.36 14.07 12.86
CA TYR A 180 -4.81 13.97 11.51
C TYR A 180 -5.54 12.89 10.72
N SER A 181 -5.97 13.21 9.51
CA SER A 181 -6.61 12.27 8.59
C SER A 181 -5.60 11.40 7.82
N ASP A 182 -4.30 11.70 7.95
CA ASP A 182 -3.18 11.02 7.29
C ASP A 182 -2.22 10.37 8.31
N GLY A 183 -1.27 9.58 7.83
CA GLY A 183 -0.36 8.80 8.67
C GLY A 183 -1.04 7.55 9.24
N TYR A 184 -0.40 6.93 10.22
CA TYR A 184 -0.98 5.83 10.97
C TYR A 184 -0.51 5.82 12.43
N GLY A 185 -1.38 5.33 13.31
CA GLY A 185 -1.15 5.30 14.74
C GLY A 185 -0.60 3.97 15.27
N ALA A 186 -0.35 3.93 16.56
CA ALA A 186 0.12 2.74 17.25
C ALA A 186 -0.92 1.59 17.20
N SER A 187 -2.21 1.90 17.25
CA SER A 187 -3.30 0.90 17.14
C SER A 187 -3.24 0.09 15.85
N GLU A 188 -2.93 0.73 14.73
CA GLU A 188 -2.82 0.06 13.43
C GLU A 188 -1.57 -0.82 13.29
N THR A 189 -0.62 -0.70 14.23
CA THR A 189 0.62 -1.50 14.27
C THR A 189 0.56 -2.66 15.26
N GLY A 190 -0.56 -2.83 15.98
CA GLY A 190 -0.66 -3.78 17.09
C GLY A 190 0.14 -3.38 18.33
N LEU A 191 0.54 -2.10 18.42
CA LEU A 191 1.17 -1.48 19.59
C LEU A 191 0.16 -0.72 20.46
N ASP A 192 -1.08 -1.15 20.44
CA ASP A 192 -2.17 -0.64 21.27
C ASP A 192 -2.18 -1.28 22.66
N GLY A 193 -3.00 -0.71 23.54
CA GLY A 193 -3.14 -1.17 24.91
C GLY A 193 -1.91 -0.95 25.78
N VAL A 194 -1.91 -1.55 26.97
CA VAL A 194 -0.86 -1.37 27.99
C VAL A 194 0.51 -1.87 27.51
N ARG A 195 0.55 -2.99 26.78
CA ARG A 195 1.81 -3.56 26.27
C ARG A 195 2.43 -2.69 25.19
N GLY A 196 1.62 -2.17 24.26
CA GLY A 196 2.08 -1.22 23.24
C GLY A 196 2.56 0.09 23.88
N TRP A 197 1.83 0.62 24.86
CA TRP A 197 2.23 1.80 25.61
C TRP A 197 3.58 1.62 26.32
N LEU A 198 3.80 0.49 26.99
CA LEU A 198 5.07 0.15 27.63
C LEU A 198 6.22 0.04 26.61
N SER A 199 5.96 -0.52 25.44
CA SER A 199 6.97 -0.63 24.36
C SER A 199 7.42 0.73 23.82
N LEU A 200 6.54 1.72 23.86
CA LEU A 200 6.80 3.10 23.42
C LEU A 200 7.38 4.00 24.53
N LEU A 201 7.36 3.56 25.79
CA LEU A 201 7.83 4.34 26.93
C LEU A 201 9.31 4.79 26.78
N PRO A 202 10.26 3.92 26.35
CA PRO A 202 11.64 4.34 26.13
C PRO A 202 11.77 5.50 25.13
N LEU A 203 10.91 5.57 24.12
CA LEU A 203 10.91 6.66 23.14
C LEU A 203 10.46 7.99 23.71
N ARG A 204 9.60 7.94 24.74
CA ARG A 204 9.05 9.14 25.40
C ARG A 204 10.01 9.79 26.38
N ILE A 205 10.78 8.97 27.11
CA ILE A 205 11.67 9.43 28.17
C ILE A 205 13.12 9.63 27.73
N SER A 206 13.48 9.12 26.53
CA SER A 206 14.86 9.21 26.03
C SER A 206 15.20 10.59 25.48
N PRO A 207 16.45 11.08 25.69
CA PRO A 207 16.95 12.25 25.02
C PRO A 207 16.83 12.13 23.49
N ALA A 208 16.65 13.27 22.79
CA ALA A 208 16.41 13.30 21.35
C ALA A 208 17.48 12.55 20.54
N GLY A 209 18.75 12.59 20.95
CA GLY A 209 19.83 11.89 20.28
C GLY A 209 19.77 10.35 20.35
N LEU A 210 19.23 9.79 21.41
CA LEU A 210 19.06 8.34 21.60
C LEU A 210 17.71 7.85 21.06
N ARG A 211 16.71 8.71 21.05
CA ARG A 211 15.33 8.36 20.67
C ARG A 211 15.23 7.77 19.28
N ASN A 212 15.93 8.32 18.28
CA ASN A 212 15.87 7.83 16.90
C ASN A 212 16.48 6.41 16.77
N GLY A 213 17.58 6.13 17.47
CA GLY A 213 18.18 4.79 17.48
C GLY A 213 17.28 3.74 18.12
N LEU A 214 16.65 4.06 19.26
CA LEU A 214 15.70 3.17 19.94
C LEU A 214 14.44 2.95 19.09
N ALA A 215 13.90 4.01 18.49
CA ALA A 215 12.74 3.94 17.59
C ALA A 215 13.06 3.03 16.38
N ARG A 216 14.21 3.22 15.74
CA ARG A 216 14.67 2.40 14.63
C ARG A 216 14.74 0.92 15.01
N GLY A 217 15.40 0.60 16.13
CA GLY A 217 15.52 -0.78 16.60
C GLY A 217 14.18 -1.45 16.92
N LEU A 218 13.21 -0.69 17.47
CA LEU A 218 11.86 -1.19 17.72
C LEU A 218 11.10 -1.44 16.41
N ILE A 219 11.14 -0.47 15.50
CA ILE A 219 10.44 -0.55 14.20
C ILE A 219 10.98 -1.71 13.36
N LEU A 220 12.30 -1.89 13.28
CA LEU A 220 12.91 -2.99 12.54
C LEU A 220 12.53 -4.35 13.12
N ARG A 221 12.52 -4.49 14.45
CA ARG A 221 12.06 -5.72 15.11
C ARG A 221 10.59 -6.02 14.83
N LEU A 222 9.75 -4.98 14.84
CA LEU A 222 8.33 -5.12 14.51
C LEU A 222 8.14 -5.51 13.05
N ALA A 223 8.82 -4.84 12.13
CA ALA A 223 8.77 -5.13 10.70
C ALA A 223 9.19 -6.57 10.37
N ARG A 224 10.26 -7.06 11.03
CA ARG A 224 10.69 -8.47 10.92
C ARG A 224 9.58 -9.42 11.35
N LYS A 225 9.01 -9.22 12.54
CA LYS A 225 7.90 -10.05 13.03
C LYS A 225 6.68 -10.01 12.12
N GLN A 226 6.38 -8.82 11.56
CA GLN A 226 5.29 -8.67 10.60
C GLN A 226 5.55 -9.49 9.34
N ALA A 227 6.74 -9.41 8.74
CA ALA A 227 7.09 -10.18 7.55
C ALA A 227 7.07 -11.70 7.83
N GLU A 228 7.67 -12.15 8.95
CA GLU A 228 7.73 -13.57 9.35
C GLU A 228 6.34 -14.14 9.65
N SER A 229 5.37 -13.33 10.09
CA SER A 229 4.01 -13.76 10.39
C SER A 229 3.07 -13.83 9.17
N ALA A 230 3.57 -13.58 7.97
CA ALA A 230 2.77 -13.70 6.75
C ALA A 230 2.31 -15.15 6.55
N ALA A 231 1.01 -15.39 6.36
CA ALA A 231 0.49 -16.70 5.94
C ALA A 231 0.72 -16.92 4.43
N ALA A 232 0.71 -15.83 3.65
CA ALA A 232 1.09 -15.80 2.25
C ALA A 232 1.63 -14.43 1.88
N PHE A 233 2.37 -14.35 0.77
CA PHE A 233 2.67 -13.11 0.07
C PHE A 233 1.96 -13.07 -1.26
N GLY A 234 1.61 -11.85 -1.69
CA GLY A 234 1.07 -11.57 -3.00
C GLY A 234 1.83 -10.42 -3.65
N TRP A 235 1.87 -10.41 -4.97
CA TRP A 235 2.51 -9.35 -5.75
C TRP A 235 1.73 -9.01 -7.01
N ILE A 236 1.85 -7.78 -7.44
CA ILE A 236 1.27 -7.26 -8.68
C ILE A 236 2.42 -6.75 -9.55
N ALA A 237 2.51 -7.25 -10.76
CA ALA A 237 3.48 -6.83 -11.77
C ALA A 237 2.79 -6.29 -13.02
N THR A 238 3.49 -5.42 -13.74
CA THR A 238 3.05 -4.85 -15.02
C THR A 238 4.16 -4.97 -16.05
N LYS A 239 3.81 -4.98 -17.33
CA LYS A 239 4.77 -4.90 -18.40
C LYS A 239 5.28 -3.47 -18.54
N GLY A 240 6.43 -3.20 -17.94
CA GLY A 240 6.98 -1.85 -17.80
C GLY A 240 6.54 -1.14 -16.51
N SER A 241 6.83 0.16 -16.41
CA SER A 241 6.56 0.96 -15.21
C SER A 241 6.16 2.40 -15.56
N SER A 242 5.30 2.56 -16.56
CA SER A 242 4.70 3.86 -16.88
C SER A 242 3.77 4.32 -15.77
N ARG A 243 3.43 5.62 -15.75
CA ARG A 243 2.45 6.16 -14.81
C ARG A 243 1.09 5.47 -14.93
N HIS A 244 0.68 5.12 -16.16
CA HIS A 244 -0.52 4.32 -16.40
C HIS A 244 -0.43 2.95 -15.72
N ASP A 245 0.72 2.27 -15.81
CA ASP A 245 0.92 0.95 -15.19
C ASP A 245 0.83 1.06 -13.67
N GLN A 246 1.41 2.12 -13.09
CA GLN A 246 1.37 2.39 -11.65
C GLN A 246 -0.08 2.61 -11.15
N VAL A 247 -0.87 3.42 -11.85
CA VAL A 247 -2.29 3.65 -11.52
C VAL A 247 -3.10 2.36 -11.68
N ARG A 248 -2.90 1.60 -12.76
CA ARG A 248 -3.58 0.31 -12.98
C ARG A 248 -3.24 -0.70 -11.89
N ALA A 249 -1.98 -0.78 -11.50
CA ALA A 249 -1.57 -1.64 -10.38
C ALA A 249 -2.25 -1.23 -9.07
N GLY A 250 -2.46 0.06 -8.85
CA GLY A 250 -3.22 0.59 -7.71
C GLY A 250 -4.68 0.16 -7.72
N ARG A 251 -5.34 0.22 -8.87
CA ARG A 251 -6.73 -0.28 -9.04
C ARG A 251 -6.81 -1.77 -8.74
N THR A 252 -5.91 -2.57 -9.31
CA THR A 252 -5.82 -4.02 -9.05
C THR A 252 -5.58 -4.30 -7.57
N TYR A 253 -4.65 -3.57 -6.93
CA TYR A 253 -4.34 -3.74 -5.52
C TYR A 253 -5.55 -3.48 -4.61
N GLU A 254 -6.33 -2.44 -4.90
CA GLU A 254 -7.52 -2.14 -4.10
C GLU A 254 -8.57 -3.24 -4.22
N ARG A 255 -8.82 -3.79 -5.41
CA ARG A 255 -9.73 -4.94 -5.57
C ARG A 255 -9.27 -6.15 -4.77
N VAL A 256 -7.97 -6.48 -4.83
CA VAL A 256 -7.38 -7.56 -4.01
C VAL A 256 -7.59 -7.29 -2.53
N HIS A 257 -7.39 -6.05 -2.09
CA HIS A 257 -7.50 -5.68 -0.68
C HIS A 257 -8.95 -5.75 -0.18
N LEU A 258 -9.91 -5.26 -0.97
CA LEU A 258 -11.34 -5.36 -0.66
C LEU A 258 -11.81 -6.83 -0.64
N THR A 259 -11.34 -7.62 -1.60
CA THR A 259 -11.65 -9.07 -1.65
C THR A 259 -11.02 -9.80 -0.46
N ALA A 260 -9.79 -9.47 -0.07
CA ALA A 260 -9.17 -10.02 1.13
C ALA A 260 -10.00 -9.67 2.39
N ALA A 261 -10.44 -8.42 2.51
CA ALA A 261 -11.30 -7.99 3.62
C ALA A 261 -12.63 -8.77 3.64
N SER A 262 -13.26 -9.00 2.48
CA SER A 262 -14.50 -9.78 2.38
C SER A 262 -14.31 -11.25 2.78
N ALA A 263 -13.11 -11.78 2.62
CA ALA A 263 -12.72 -13.12 3.06
C ALA A 263 -12.20 -13.17 4.52
N GLY A 264 -12.28 -12.07 5.27
CA GLY A 264 -11.77 -11.99 6.64
C GLY A 264 -10.24 -11.97 6.75
N LEU A 265 -9.53 -11.71 5.64
CA LEU A 265 -8.08 -11.62 5.61
C LEU A 265 -7.61 -10.18 5.85
N SER A 266 -6.51 -10.08 6.57
CA SER A 266 -5.73 -8.86 6.73
C SER A 266 -4.65 -8.78 5.66
N LEU A 267 -4.39 -7.55 5.17
CA LEU A 267 -3.40 -7.29 4.15
C LEU A 267 -2.53 -6.08 4.53
N GLN A 268 -1.22 -6.18 4.24
CA GLN A 268 -0.26 -5.09 4.45
C GLN A 268 0.75 -5.01 3.30
N PRO A 269 0.95 -3.83 2.69
CA PRO A 269 2.04 -3.59 1.73
C PRO A 269 3.42 -3.78 2.36
N MET A 270 4.33 -4.43 1.62
CA MET A 270 5.74 -4.68 1.97
C MET A 270 6.67 -4.22 0.85
N THR A 271 6.51 -2.97 0.39
CA THR A 271 7.08 -2.46 -0.86
C THR A 271 8.47 -1.85 -0.74
N CYS A 272 9.09 -1.81 0.45
CA CYS A 272 10.40 -1.19 0.65
C CYS A 272 11.51 -1.77 -0.24
N VAL A 273 11.47 -3.08 -0.51
CA VAL A 273 12.45 -3.76 -1.37
C VAL A 273 12.32 -3.39 -2.85
N LEU A 274 11.20 -2.77 -3.24
CA LEU A 274 10.93 -2.33 -4.62
C LEU A 274 11.43 -0.90 -4.89
N GLU A 275 11.98 -0.22 -3.89
CA GLU A 275 12.43 1.16 -4.04
C GLU A 275 13.89 1.24 -4.50
N PRO A 276 14.25 2.20 -5.39
CA PRO A 276 15.56 2.27 -6.03
C PRO A 276 16.61 2.91 -5.12
N TYR A 277 16.73 2.48 -3.87
CA TYR A 277 17.74 3.01 -2.95
C TYR A 277 19.12 2.41 -3.20
N SER A 278 20.16 3.15 -2.86
CA SER A 278 21.53 2.63 -2.85
C SER A 278 21.62 1.41 -1.93
N GLY A 279 22.22 0.34 -2.42
CA GLY A 279 22.32 -0.95 -1.71
C GLY A 279 21.11 -1.88 -1.88
N MET A 280 20.02 -1.45 -2.51
CA MET A 280 18.82 -2.25 -2.69
C MET A 280 18.92 -3.23 -3.89
N GLY A 281 19.79 -2.95 -4.87
CA GLY A 281 19.77 -3.63 -6.16
C GLY A 281 19.89 -5.15 -6.11
N ASP A 282 20.70 -5.70 -5.18
CA ASP A 282 20.87 -7.16 -5.07
C ASP A 282 19.63 -7.81 -4.43
N HIS A 283 19.03 -7.17 -3.41
CA HIS A 283 17.81 -7.64 -2.80
C HIS A 283 16.64 -7.59 -3.80
N TYR A 284 16.54 -6.50 -4.56
CA TYR A 284 15.51 -6.35 -5.59
C TYR A 284 15.61 -7.46 -6.65
N ARG A 285 16.82 -7.74 -7.20
CA ARG A 285 17.02 -8.81 -8.18
C ARG A 285 16.64 -10.17 -7.63
N ARG A 286 17.10 -10.53 -6.43
CA ARG A 286 16.74 -11.80 -5.79
C ARG A 286 15.24 -11.93 -5.55
N VAL A 287 14.56 -10.84 -5.21
CA VAL A 287 13.11 -10.84 -5.10
C VAL A 287 12.47 -11.08 -6.46
N LEU A 288 12.91 -10.45 -7.54
CA LEU A 288 12.39 -10.73 -8.89
C LEU A 288 12.57 -12.20 -9.28
N ASP A 289 13.74 -12.77 -9.04
CA ASP A 289 14.05 -14.20 -9.29
C ASP A 289 13.11 -15.10 -8.48
N LEU A 290 12.94 -14.81 -7.20
CA LEU A 290 12.07 -15.56 -6.29
C LEU A 290 10.59 -15.50 -6.73
N LEU A 291 10.14 -14.34 -7.21
CA LEU A 291 8.79 -14.14 -7.72
C LEU A 291 8.56 -14.72 -9.12
N GLY A 292 9.63 -15.16 -9.81
CA GLY A 292 9.57 -15.64 -11.19
C GLY A 292 9.15 -14.55 -12.20
N ILE A 293 9.52 -13.28 -11.93
CA ILE A 293 9.13 -12.14 -12.75
C ILE A 293 10.14 -11.93 -13.87
N PRO A 294 9.72 -11.94 -15.16
CA PRO A 294 10.60 -11.64 -16.27
C PRO A 294 11.16 -10.21 -16.24
N ASP A 295 12.37 -9.99 -16.77
CA ASP A 295 13.03 -8.67 -16.87
C ASP A 295 12.19 -7.62 -17.60
N THR A 296 11.23 -8.06 -18.43
CA THR A 296 10.29 -7.17 -19.14
C THR A 296 9.17 -6.64 -18.26
N HIS A 297 9.08 -7.09 -17.01
CA HIS A 297 8.02 -6.72 -16.08
C HIS A 297 8.62 -5.99 -14.85
N THR A 298 7.79 -5.16 -14.24
CA THR A 298 8.11 -4.46 -13.00
C THR A 298 7.10 -4.86 -11.93
N VAL A 299 7.59 -5.26 -10.76
CA VAL A 299 6.75 -5.47 -9.59
C VAL A 299 6.32 -4.12 -9.04
N GLN A 300 5.03 -3.83 -9.11
CA GLN A 300 4.45 -2.57 -8.65
C GLN A 300 4.07 -2.63 -7.17
N MET A 301 3.53 -3.76 -6.72
CA MET A 301 3.12 -3.99 -5.34
C MET A 301 3.60 -5.34 -4.85
N LEU A 302 4.04 -5.37 -3.61
CA LEU A 302 4.33 -6.57 -2.82
C LEU A 302 3.60 -6.40 -1.49
N PHE A 303 2.90 -7.43 -1.03
CA PHE A 303 2.12 -7.39 0.19
C PHE A 303 2.04 -8.75 0.87
N ARG A 304 1.87 -8.75 2.18
CA ARG A 304 1.60 -9.94 2.97
C ARG A 304 0.11 -10.08 3.27
N LEU A 305 -0.33 -11.33 3.44
CA LEU A 305 -1.70 -11.69 3.82
C LEU A 305 -1.67 -12.66 5.02
N GLY A 306 -2.78 -12.67 5.77
CA GLY A 306 -3.00 -13.57 6.88
C GLY A 306 -4.19 -13.14 7.71
N TYR A 307 -4.48 -13.90 8.76
CA TYR A 307 -5.54 -13.55 9.72
C TYR A 307 -4.95 -12.76 10.89
N SER A 308 -5.65 -11.73 11.36
CA SER A 308 -5.27 -10.98 12.55
C SER A 308 -6.05 -11.44 13.78
N HIS A 309 -5.43 -11.33 14.97
CA HIS A 309 -6.10 -11.67 16.24
C HIS A 309 -7.21 -10.67 16.63
N SER A 310 -7.18 -9.46 16.09
CA SER A 310 -8.21 -8.44 16.30
C SER A 310 -9.11 -8.39 15.09
N SER A 311 -10.26 -9.06 15.15
CA SER A 311 -11.42 -8.56 14.43
C SER A 311 -11.79 -7.23 15.06
N SER A 312 -11.52 -6.15 14.37
CA SER A 312 -11.93 -4.79 14.73
C SER A 312 -13.43 -4.71 14.97
#